data_a78fcb7e9be43ab5a38a504f3abe5cb7
#
_entry.id   a78fcb7e9be43ab5a38a504f3abe5cb7
#
_cell.length_a   1.000
_cell.length_b   1.000
_cell.length_c   1.000
_cell.angle_alpha   90.00
_cell.angle_beta   90.00
_cell.angle_gamma   90.00
#
_symmetry.space_group_name_H-M   'P 1'
#
loop_
_entity.id
_entity.type
_entity.pdbx_description
1 polymer ?
#
loop_
_entity_poly.entity_id
_entity_poly.type
_entity_poly.pdbx_seq_one_letter_code
_entity_poly.pdbx_strand_id
1 'polypeptide(L)'
;ATDTAFKPFEYTDDNGDFVGIDMDILAAVAKDQGFQYEVQSLGWDASIAACQAGQADGMIAGASITDERKESGWIFSDGYYDANQSMAVAAGSDIKGFEDLNGKSVAVKTASMSATYAESLADQYGFTVTYFEDSPTMYQAVVGGQVAACFDDTPIMASNIKDTGIGMEIVDGTGNDPAAYGFAIFNADNQELIDMFNKGLANIKANGTYDEIIAKYLGE
;
A
#
# COMPACT_ATOMS: atom_id res chain seq x y z
N ALA A 1 -7.57 -11.56 -3.24
CA ALA A 1 -7.91 -10.21 -3.75
C ALA A 1 -6.70 -9.26 -3.64
N THR A 2 -6.64 -8.23 -4.48
CA THR A 2 -5.56 -7.25 -4.47
C THR A 2 -6.03 -5.89 -5.01
N ASP A 3 -5.24 -4.82 -4.78
CA ASP A 3 -5.48 -3.51 -5.38
C ASP A 3 -5.22 -3.54 -6.90
N THR A 4 -5.60 -2.49 -7.61
CA THR A 4 -5.45 -2.38 -9.07
C THR A 4 -4.24 -1.58 -9.49
N ALA A 5 -3.76 -0.66 -8.65
CA ALA A 5 -2.76 0.34 -9.02
C ALA A 5 -1.95 0.84 -7.81
N PHE A 6 -1.13 -0.02 -7.25
CA PHE A 6 -0.27 0.28 -6.08
C PHE A 6 1.22 -0.05 -6.38
N LYS A 7 1.73 0.52 -7.48
CA LYS A 7 3.12 0.31 -7.94
C LYS A 7 4.12 0.77 -6.86
N PRO A 8 5.15 -0.04 -6.52
CA PRO A 8 5.65 -1.23 -7.22
C PRO A 8 5.10 -2.57 -6.71
N PHE A 9 4.09 -2.60 -5.82
CA PHE A 9 3.60 -3.83 -5.19
C PHE A 9 2.63 -4.61 -6.07
N GLU A 10 1.60 -3.96 -6.64
CA GLU A 10 0.68 -4.54 -7.61
C GLU A 10 0.21 -3.48 -8.62
N TYR A 11 0.35 -3.77 -9.89
CA TYR A 11 -0.03 -2.86 -10.97
C TYR A 11 -0.02 -3.57 -12.33
N THR A 12 -0.66 -2.96 -13.32
CA THR A 12 -0.54 -3.40 -14.71
C THR A 12 0.65 -2.70 -15.36
N ASP A 13 1.58 -3.48 -15.93
CA ASP A 13 2.75 -2.95 -16.63
C ASP A 13 2.42 -2.45 -18.06
N ASP A 14 3.43 -1.93 -18.77
CA ASP A 14 3.29 -1.40 -20.12
C ASP A 14 2.94 -2.49 -21.17
N ASN A 15 3.12 -3.77 -20.84
CA ASN A 15 2.75 -4.89 -21.69
C ASN A 15 1.31 -5.36 -21.44
N GLY A 16 0.66 -4.84 -20.38
CA GLY A 16 -0.66 -5.25 -19.95
C GLY A 16 -0.66 -6.42 -18.98
N ASP A 17 0.51 -6.82 -18.47
CA ASP A 17 0.64 -7.88 -17.48
C ASP A 17 0.45 -7.31 -16.06
N PHE A 18 -0.27 -8.05 -15.21
CA PHE A 18 -0.46 -7.68 -13.81
C PHE A 18 0.69 -8.21 -12.97
N VAL A 19 1.53 -7.31 -12.46
CA VAL A 19 2.84 -7.60 -11.87
C VAL A 19 3.06 -6.79 -10.59
N GLY A 20 4.15 -7.06 -9.89
CA GLY A 20 4.58 -6.31 -8.71
C GLY A 20 5.19 -7.19 -7.64
N ILE A 21 5.70 -6.56 -6.59
CA ILE A 21 6.35 -7.24 -5.45
C ILE A 21 5.38 -8.22 -4.81
N ASP A 22 4.14 -7.82 -4.56
CA ASP A 22 3.11 -8.65 -3.94
C ASP A 22 2.77 -9.87 -4.80
N MET A 23 2.69 -9.66 -6.12
CA MET A 23 2.40 -10.73 -7.07
C MET A 23 3.54 -11.75 -7.14
N ASP A 24 4.77 -11.29 -7.17
CA ASP A 24 5.94 -12.17 -7.22
C ASP A 24 6.18 -12.91 -5.89
N ILE A 25 5.94 -12.25 -4.74
CA ILE A 25 5.98 -12.89 -3.42
C ILE A 25 4.90 -13.98 -3.33
N LEU A 26 3.66 -13.67 -3.70
CA LEU A 26 2.57 -14.66 -3.68
C LEU A 26 2.89 -15.86 -4.57
N ALA A 27 3.40 -15.62 -5.78
CA ALA A 27 3.79 -16.68 -6.71
C ALA A 27 4.91 -17.57 -6.15
N ALA A 28 5.93 -16.96 -5.55
CA ALA A 28 7.05 -17.68 -4.96
C ALA A 28 6.62 -18.51 -3.74
N VAL A 29 5.79 -17.95 -2.87
CA VAL A 29 5.22 -18.63 -1.71
C VAL A 29 4.32 -19.79 -2.15
N ALA A 30 3.43 -19.57 -3.10
CA ALA A 30 2.54 -20.61 -3.63
C ALA A 30 3.32 -21.79 -4.24
N LYS A 31 4.39 -21.48 -4.98
CA LYS A 31 5.28 -22.49 -5.55
C LYS A 31 6.02 -23.28 -4.45
N ASP A 32 6.52 -22.61 -3.43
CA ASP A 32 7.24 -23.24 -2.33
C ASP A 32 6.32 -24.16 -1.50
N GLN A 33 5.09 -23.72 -1.23
CA GLN A 33 4.12 -24.46 -0.40
C GLN A 33 3.21 -25.40 -1.20
N GLY A 34 3.24 -25.34 -2.55
CA GLY A 34 2.52 -26.26 -3.43
C GLY A 34 1.02 -26.02 -3.52
N PHE A 35 0.55 -24.78 -3.34
CA PHE A 35 -0.86 -24.45 -3.55
C PHE A 35 -1.09 -23.67 -4.86
N GLN A 36 -2.32 -23.73 -5.36
CA GLN A 36 -2.77 -22.95 -6.52
C GLN A 36 -3.62 -21.77 -6.06
N TYR A 37 -3.58 -20.68 -6.81
CA TYR A 37 -4.34 -19.47 -6.51
C TYR A 37 -4.81 -18.78 -7.80
N GLU A 38 -5.79 -17.93 -7.64
CA GLU A 38 -6.27 -16.99 -8.65
C GLU A 38 -6.25 -15.58 -8.04
N VAL A 39 -5.73 -14.60 -8.78
CA VAL A 39 -5.70 -13.20 -8.37
C VAL A 39 -6.92 -12.48 -8.92
N GLN A 40 -7.65 -11.79 -8.03
CA GLN A 40 -8.71 -10.87 -8.37
C GLN A 40 -8.27 -9.44 -8.05
N SER A 41 -7.93 -8.68 -9.09
CA SER A 41 -7.57 -7.26 -8.98
C SER A 41 -8.86 -6.44 -8.94
N LEU A 42 -9.29 -6.04 -7.74
CA LEU A 42 -10.59 -5.42 -7.48
C LEU A 42 -10.50 -3.93 -7.09
N GLY A 43 -9.32 -3.48 -6.68
CA GLY A 43 -9.13 -2.23 -5.97
C GLY A 43 -9.12 -2.44 -4.44
N TRP A 44 -8.58 -1.46 -3.69
CA TRP A 44 -8.35 -1.59 -2.26
C TRP A 44 -9.62 -1.90 -1.45
N ASP A 45 -10.61 -0.99 -1.50
CA ASP A 45 -11.85 -1.15 -0.73
C ASP A 45 -12.65 -2.39 -1.15
N ALA A 46 -12.71 -2.65 -2.46
CA ALA A 46 -13.43 -3.80 -2.99
C ALA A 46 -12.77 -5.13 -2.60
N SER A 47 -11.44 -5.16 -2.49
CA SER A 47 -10.69 -6.32 -2.00
C SER A 47 -10.99 -6.62 -0.53
N ILE A 48 -11.03 -5.60 0.33
CA ILE A 48 -11.44 -5.73 1.73
C ILE A 48 -12.86 -6.29 1.80
N ALA A 49 -13.80 -5.68 1.08
CA ALA A 49 -15.19 -6.09 1.07
C ALA A 49 -15.39 -7.53 0.57
N ALA A 50 -14.67 -7.93 -0.50
CA ALA A 50 -14.72 -9.29 -1.04
C ALA A 50 -14.23 -10.34 -0.03
N CYS A 51 -13.13 -10.05 0.67
CA CYS A 51 -12.61 -10.94 1.71
C CYS A 51 -13.54 -11.03 2.92
N GLN A 52 -14.11 -9.91 3.38
CA GLN A 52 -15.08 -9.89 4.47
C GLN A 52 -16.38 -10.65 4.12
N ALA A 53 -16.79 -10.60 2.86
CA ALA A 53 -17.95 -11.33 2.36
C ALA A 53 -17.67 -12.81 2.03
N GLY A 54 -16.43 -13.28 2.15
CA GLY A 54 -16.03 -14.64 1.79
C GLY A 54 -16.03 -14.91 0.28
N GLN A 55 -15.95 -13.88 -0.54
CA GLN A 55 -15.83 -13.97 -2.01
C GLN A 55 -14.36 -14.14 -2.44
N ALA A 56 -13.43 -13.77 -1.59
CA ALA A 56 -12.02 -14.07 -1.70
C ALA A 56 -11.49 -14.64 -0.39
N ASP A 57 -10.56 -15.59 -0.48
CA ASP A 57 -10.03 -16.30 0.70
C ASP A 57 -9.02 -15.46 1.50
N GLY A 58 -8.38 -14.50 0.84
CA GLY A 58 -7.43 -13.59 1.46
C GLY A 58 -7.03 -12.46 0.51
N MET A 59 -6.22 -11.52 1.00
CA MET A 59 -5.70 -10.42 0.19
C MET A 59 -4.21 -10.17 0.44
N ILE A 60 -3.54 -9.74 -0.62
CA ILE A 60 -2.19 -9.20 -0.60
C ILE A 60 -2.22 -7.89 -1.40
N ALA A 61 -1.99 -6.75 -0.76
CA ALA A 61 -2.16 -5.43 -1.34
C ALA A 61 -1.47 -4.34 -0.52
N GLY A 62 -0.21 -4.54 -0.14
CA GLY A 62 0.51 -3.59 0.70
C GLY A 62 -0.22 -3.26 2.02
N ALA A 63 -0.93 -4.23 2.59
CA ALA A 63 -1.78 -4.01 3.75
C ALA A 63 -0.95 -3.94 5.05
N SER A 64 -0.81 -2.75 5.64
CA SER A 64 -0.09 -2.56 6.90
C SER A 64 -0.72 -3.35 8.04
N ILE A 65 0.09 -4.07 8.78
CA ILE A 65 -0.28 -4.80 9.99
C ILE A 65 -0.40 -3.79 11.12
N THR A 66 -1.62 -3.60 11.65
CA THR A 66 -1.88 -2.72 12.79
C THR A 66 -2.76 -3.40 13.81
N ASP A 67 -2.66 -2.95 15.08
CA ASP A 67 -3.49 -3.51 16.14
C ASP A 67 -4.97 -3.16 15.91
N GLU A 68 -5.28 -1.97 15.41
CA GLU A 68 -6.64 -1.56 15.07
C GLU A 68 -7.26 -2.49 14.02
N ARG A 69 -6.53 -2.85 12.96
CA ARG A 69 -7.00 -3.81 11.95
C ARG A 69 -7.21 -5.20 12.53
N LYS A 70 -6.29 -5.68 13.38
CA LYS A 70 -6.45 -6.96 14.08
C LYS A 70 -7.69 -6.97 14.97
N GLU A 71 -7.93 -5.90 15.73
CA GLU A 71 -9.14 -5.73 16.55
C GLU A 71 -10.42 -5.66 15.71
N SER A 72 -10.33 -5.17 14.48
CA SER A 72 -11.41 -5.14 13.50
C SER A 72 -11.63 -6.46 12.75
N GLY A 73 -10.91 -7.53 13.14
CA GLY A 73 -11.12 -8.88 12.60
C GLY A 73 -10.20 -9.28 11.45
N TRP A 74 -9.17 -8.49 11.14
CA TRP A 74 -8.13 -8.90 10.20
C TRP A 74 -7.19 -9.91 10.86
N ILE A 75 -6.84 -10.96 10.13
CA ILE A 75 -5.85 -11.96 10.55
C ILE A 75 -4.69 -11.86 9.56
N PHE A 76 -3.52 -11.49 10.05
CA PHE A 76 -2.35 -11.23 9.22
C PHE A 76 -1.31 -12.34 9.27
N SER A 77 -0.58 -12.47 8.19
CA SER A 77 0.70 -13.19 8.14
C SER A 77 1.79 -12.43 8.90
N ASP A 78 2.99 -13.03 8.96
CA ASP A 78 4.21 -12.30 9.24
C ASP A 78 4.43 -11.18 8.22
N GLY A 79 5.13 -10.11 8.64
CA GLY A 79 5.42 -8.98 7.77
C GLY A 79 6.40 -9.34 6.65
N TYR A 80 6.10 -8.84 5.43
CA TYR A 80 6.98 -9.07 4.30
C TYR A 80 7.72 -7.81 3.81
N TYR A 81 7.23 -6.61 4.12
CA TYR A 81 7.88 -5.36 3.75
C TYR A 81 7.49 -4.25 4.74
N ASP A 82 8.45 -3.40 5.15
CA ASP A 82 8.18 -2.28 6.05
C ASP A 82 7.96 -0.99 5.27
N ALA A 83 6.85 -0.30 5.52
CA ALA A 83 6.53 0.98 4.92
C ALA A 83 6.00 1.97 5.95
N ASN A 84 6.28 3.24 5.72
CA ASN A 84 5.68 4.35 6.46
C ASN A 84 4.86 5.24 5.51
N GLN A 85 3.99 6.07 6.06
CA GLN A 85 3.24 7.08 5.32
C GLN A 85 3.95 8.43 5.45
N SER A 86 3.93 9.23 4.39
CA SER A 86 4.44 10.58 4.39
C SER A 86 3.58 11.51 3.54
N MET A 87 3.88 12.80 3.57
CA MET A 87 3.20 13.81 2.78
C MET A 87 3.99 14.09 1.49
N ALA A 88 3.27 14.23 0.38
CA ALA A 88 3.83 14.76 -0.86
C ALA A 88 3.01 15.93 -1.39
N VAL A 89 3.69 16.81 -2.12
CA VAL A 89 3.15 18.03 -2.71
C VAL A 89 3.52 18.13 -4.18
N ALA A 90 2.91 19.05 -4.92
CA ALA A 90 3.37 19.36 -6.27
C ALA A 90 4.82 19.88 -6.22
N ALA A 91 5.64 19.47 -7.18
CA ALA A 91 7.04 19.90 -7.27
C ALA A 91 7.16 21.42 -7.32
N GLY A 92 8.02 21.98 -6.49
CA GLY A 92 8.22 23.42 -6.35
C GLY A 92 7.16 24.14 -5.53
N SER A 93 6.35 23.40 -4.78
CA SER A 93 5.39 23.97 -3.81
C SER A 93 6.12 24.70 -2.67
N ASP A 94 5.48 25.75 -2.12
CA ASP A 94 5.95 26.44 -0.92
C ASP A 94 5.65 25.69 0.38
N ILE A 95 4.89 24.59 0.32
CA ILE A 95 4.56 23.75 1.47
C ILE A 95 5.79 22.93 1.86
N LYS A 96 6.29 23.11 3.08
CA LYS A 96 7.49 22.43 3.59
C LYS A 96 7.25 21.65 4.88
N GLY A 97 6.03 21.67 5.41
CA GLY A 97 5.62 20.97 6.60
C GLY A 97 4.12 21.01 6.82
N PHE A 98 3.66 20.35 7.87
CA PHE A 98 2.23 20.28 8.20
C PHE A 98 1.64 21.63 8.54
N GLU A 99 2.43 22.56 9.09
CA GLU A 99 2.01 23.92 9.47
C GLU A 99 1.53 24.73 8.25
N ASP A 100 2.04 24.43 7.06
CA ASP A 100 1.67 25.10 5.82
C ASP A 100 0.32 24.63 5.26
N LEU A 101 -0.26 23.58 5.84
CA LEU A 101 -1.55 23.01 5.42
C LEU A 101 -2.77 23.72 5.98
N ASN A 102 -2.60 24.69 6.88
CA ASN A 102 -3.72 25.39 7.52
C ASN A 102 -4.69 25.97 6.47
N GLY A 103 -5.98 25.62 6.59
CA GLY A 103 -7.05 26.03 5.67
C GLY A 103 -7.02 25.38 4.30
N LYS A 104 -6.16 24.40 4.07
CA LYS A 104 -6.03 23.69 2.79
C LYS A 104 -6.75 22.34 2.81
N SER A 105 -6.94 21.74 1.63
CA SER A 105 -7.42 20.37 1.47
C SER A 105 -6.24 19.46 1.12
N VAL A 106 -6.19 18.29 1.73
CA VAL A 106 -5.23 17.22 1.41
C VAL A 106 -5.96 15.98 0.93
N ALA A 107 -5.30 15.18 0.12
CA ALA A 107 -5.84 13.96 -0.46
C ALA A 107 -5.30 12.71 0.25
N VAL A 108 -6.16 11.71 0.40
CA VAL A 108 -5.83 10.39 0.92
C VAL A 108 -6.59 9.30 0.14
N LYS A 109 -6.08 8.06 0.15
CA LYS A 109 -6.84 6.92 -0.33
C LYS A 109 -7.78 6.42 0.77
N THR A 110 -9.06 6.17 0.43
CA THR A 110 -10.09 5.70 1.35
C THR A 110 -9.66 4.42 2.08
N ALA A 111 -9.99 4.31 3.38
CA ALA A 111 -9.72 3.16 4.25
C ALA A 111 -8.23 2.74 4.35
N SER A 112 -7.30 3.62 3.99
CA SER A 112 -5.85 3.38 4.05
C SER A 112 -5.24 3.85 5.36
N MET A 113 -4.00 3.42 5.63
CA MET A 113 -3.21 3.95 6.75
C MET A 113 -2.85 5.42 6.54
N SER A 114 -2.70 5.85 5.30
CA SER A 114 -2.46 7.25 4.96
C SER A 114 -3.66 8.14 5.33
N ALA A 115 -4.90 7.63 5.17
CA ALA A 115 -6.10 8.33 5.64
C ALA A 115 -6.08 8.48 7.16
N THR A 116 -5.87 7.38 7.90
CA THR A 116 -5.78 7.41 9.37
C THR A 116 -4.68 8.38 9.84
N TYR A 117 -3.52 8.37 9.19
CA TYR A 117 -2.42 9.27 9.53
C TYR A 117 -2.77 10.74 9.28
N ALA A 118 -3.30 11.09 8.11
CA ALA A 118 -3.72 12.44 7.80
C ALA A 118 -4.83 12.95 8.74
N GLU A 119 -5.83 12.11 9.00
CA GLU A 119 -6.93 12.43 9.92
C GLU A 119 -6.42 12.74 11.34
N SER A 120 -5.42 12.01 11.82
CA SER A 120 -4.82 12.24 13.16
C SER A 120 -4.15 13.61 13.28
N LEU A 121 -3.77 14.23 12.16
CA LEU A 121 -3.07 15.51 12.08
C LEU A 121 -4.02 16.68 11.73
N ALA A 122 -5.18 16.39 11.14
CA ALA A 122 -6.06 17.37 10.51
C ALA A 122 -6.50 18.49 11.49
N ASP A 123 -6.95 18.15 12.68
CA ASP A 123 -7.39 19.12 13.69
C ASP A 123 -6.23 19.97 14.20
N GLN A 124 -5.07 19.36 14.41
CA GLN A 124 -3.88 20.06 14.93
C GLN A 124 -3.37 21.11 13.96
N TYR A 125 -3.35 20.78 12.66
CA TYR A 125 -2.77 21.64 11.62
C TYR A 125 -3.81 22.39 10.78
N GLY A 126 -5.11 22.17 11.04
CA GLY A 126 -6.21 22.95 10.47
C GLY A 126 -6.47 22.71 9.01
N PHE A 127 -6.25 21.50 8.49
CA PHE A 127 -6.55 21.13 7.11
C PHE A 127 -7.77 20.20 7.01
N THR A 128 -8.32 20.04 5.82
CA THR A 128 -9.42 19.12 5.53
C THR A 128 -8.94 17.95 4.69
N VAL A 129 -9.55 16.77 4.88
CA VAL A 129 -9.20 15.55 4.15
C VAL A 129 -10.21 15.30 3.02
N THR A 130 -9.71 14.97 1.84
CA THR A 130 -10.48 14.56 0.65
C THR A 130 -10.09 13.15 0.24
N TYR A 131 -11.08 12.29 0.02
CA TYR A 131 -10.86 10.86 -0.20
C TYR A 131 -10.91 10.51 -1.67
N PHE A 132 -10.01 9.61 -2.09
CA PHE A 132 -9.88 9.07 -3.44
C PHE A 132 -9.91 7.54 -3.39
N GLU A 133 -10.29 6.90 -4.49
CA GLU A 133 -10.35 5.44 -4.59
C GLU A 133 -8.96 4.82 -4.81
N ASP A 134 -8.08 5.52 -5.54
CA ASP A 134 -6.76 5.03 -5.92
C ASP A 134 -5.68 6.13 -5.85
N SER A 135 -4.42 5.69 -5.71
CA SER A 135 -3.27 6.59 -5.60
C SER A 135 -3.00 7.37 -6.90
N PRO A 136 -3.08 6.80 -8.11
CA PRO A 136 -2.87 7.57 -9.33
C PRO A 136 -3.78 8.77 -9.49
N THR A 137 -5.10 8.61 -9.24
CA THR A 137 -6.08 9.71 -9.31
C THR A 137 -5.79 10.77 -8.24
N MET A 138 -5.43 10.34 -7.03
CA MET A 138 -5.04 11.20 -5.94
C MET A 138 -3.80 12.06 -6.31
N TYR A 139 -2.77 11.46 -6.91
CA TYR A 139 -1.57 12.19 -7.34
C TYR A 139 -1.87 13.22 -8.43
N GLN A 140 -2.76 12.88 -9.39
CA GLN A 140 -3.19 13.83 -10.40
C GLN A 140 -3.93 15.04 -9.80
N ALA A 141 -4.69 14.84 -8.72
CA ALA A 141 -5.35 15.94 -8.02
C ALA A 141 -4.34 16.90 -7.35
N VAL A 142 -3.21 16.37 -6.83
CA VAL A 142 -2.11 17.20 -6.29
C VAL A 142 -1.44 18.00 -7.40
N VAL A 143 -1.00 17.34 -8.46
CA VAL A 143 -0.32 17.99 -9.60
C VAL A 143 -1.23 18.99 -10.30
N GLY A 144 -2.53 18.69 -10.41
CA GLY A 144 -3.55 19.58 -10.96
C GLY A 144 -3.96 20.73 -10.05
N GLY A 145 -3.44 20.82 -8.83
CA GLY A 145 -3.76 21.88 -7.86
C GLY A 145 -5.18 21.81 -7.29
N GLN A 146 -5.85 20.68 -7.39
CA GLN A 146 -7.18 20.47 -6.80
C GLN A 146 -7.10 20.32 -5.28
N VAL A 147 -6.01 19.76 -4.80
CA VAL A 147 -5.64 19.62 -3.38
C VAL A 147 -4.20 20.11 -3.19
N ALA A 148 -3.85 20.52 -1.97
CA ALA A 148 -2.55 21.11 -1.68
C ALA A 148 -1.43 20.05 -1.49
N ALA A 149 -1.80 18.88 -1.01
CA ALA A 149 -0.91 17.76 -0.71
C ALA A 149 -1.68 16.44 -0.79
N CYS A 150 -0.94 15.33 -0.77
CA CYS A 150 -1.51 14.02 -0.44
C CYS A 150 -0.66 13.32 0.64
N PHE A 151 -1.29 12.37 1.30
CA PHE A 151 -0.61 11.39 2.15
C PHE A 151 -0.75 10.01 1.52
N ASP A 152 0.36 9.29 1.39
CA ASP A 152 0.39 7.92 0.90
C ASP A 152 1.61 7.19 1.44
N ASP A 153 1.72 5.91 1.17
CA ASP A 153 2.87 5.12 1.56
C ASP A 153 4.12 5.63 0.83
N THR A 154 5.16 5.93 1.59
CA THR A 154 6.39 6.55 1.09
C THR A 154 7.01 5.79 -0.09
N PRO A 155 7.15 4.43 -0.06
CA PRO A 155 7.73 3.69 -1.18
C PRO A 155 6.89 3.78 -2.46
N ILE A 156 5.56 3.90 -2.33
CA ILE A 156 4.64 4.06 -3.47
C ILE A 156 4.84 5.40 -4.14
N MET A 157 4.84 6.48 -3.37
CA MET A 157 5.08 7.83 -3.89
C MET A 157 6.47 7.93 -4.52
N ALA A 158 7.51 7.42 -3.85
CA ALA A 158 8.88 7.44 -4.35
C ALA A 158 9.03 6.71 -5.70
N SER A 159 8.42 5.52 -5.82
CA SER A 159 8.41 4.76 -7.07
C SER A 159 7.70 5.53 -8.19
N ASN A 160 6.52 6.07 -7.91
CA ASN A 160 5.76 6.82 -8.91
C ASN A 160 6.50 8.09 -9.36
N ILE A 161 7.08 8.86 -8.45
CA ILE A 161 7.88 10.05 -8.76
C ILE A 161 9.06 9.68 -9.65
N LYS A 162 9.81 8.62 -9.28
CA LYS A 162 10.99 8.15 -10.01
C LYS A 162 10.66 7.64 -11.41
N ASP A 163 9.63 6.79 -11.52
CA ASP A 163 9.38 6.02 -12.73
C ASP A 163 8.55 6.78 -13.77
N THR A 164 7.60 7.61 -13.32
CA THR A 164 6.71 8.34 -14.21
C THR A 164 7.11 9.80 -14.41
N GLY A 165 7.99 10.32 -13.55
CA GLY A 165 8.33 11.74 -13.54
C GLY A 165 7.15 12.63 -13.17
N ILE A 166 6.11 12.08 -12.49
CA ILE A 166 4.99 12.88 -12.01
C ILE A 166 5.52 14.04 -11.18
N GLY A 167 5.07 15.24 -11.49
CA GLY A 167 5.59 16.49 -10.90
C GLY A 167 5.22 16.66 -9.42
N MET A 168 5.69 15.75 -8.57
CA MET A 168 5.51 15.73 -7.12
C MET A 168 6.84 15.61 -6.40
N GLU A 169 6.87 16.03 -5.14
CA GLU A 169 7.98 15.82 -4.22
C GLU A 169 7.47 15.39 -2.84
N ILE A 170 8.17 14.43 -2.22
CA ILE A 170 7.89 14.02 -0.84
C ILE A 170 8.50 15.09 0.08
N VAL A 171 7.73 15.51 1.09
CA VAL A 171 8.17 16.52 2.05
C VAL A 171 8.94 15.84 3.18
N ASP A 172 10.20 16.20 3.35
CA ASP A 172 11.08 15.64 4.38
C ASP A 172 10.53 15.87 5.79
N GLY A 173 10.72 14.88 6.66
CA GLY A 173 10.32 14.98 8.07
C GLY A 173 8.81 14.82 8.32
N THR A 174 8.03 14.44 7.31
CA THR A 174 6.58 14.22 7.42
C THR A 174 6.18 12.75 7.55
N GLY A 175 7.15 11.84 7.63
CA GLY A 175 6.92 10.41 7.77
C GLY A 175 6.53 10.00 9.18
N ASN A 176 5.59 9.06 9.31
CA ASN A 176 5.28 8.37 10.56
C ASN A 176 6.20 7.15 10.79
N ASP A 177 6.00 6.46 11.91
CA ASP A 177 6.70 5.20 12.18
C ASP A 177 6.27 4.11 11.18
N PRO A 178 7.20 3.28 10.68
CA PRO A 178 6.88 2.23 9.72
C PRO A 178 6.06 1.10 10.34
N ALA A 179 5.20 0.50 9.53
CA ALA A 179 4.50 -0.74 9.82
C ALA A 179 4.76 -1.76 8.70
N ALA A 180 4.80 -3.05 9.07
CA ALA A 180 4.99 -4.09 8.08
C ALA A 180 3.73 -4.34 7.26
N TYR A 181 3.87 -4.60 5.95
CA TYR A 181 2.80 -5.17 5.13
C TYR A 181 2.66 -6.67 5.40
N GLY A 182 1.43 -7.16 5.41
CA GLY A 182 1.11 -8.57 5.58
C GLY A 182 0.05 -9.06 4.59
N PHE A 183 0.11 -10.35 4.29
CA PHE A 183 -1.01 -11.05 3.69
C PHE A 183 -2.13 -11.18 4.74
N ALA A 184 -3.37 -10.94 4.36
CA ALA A 184 -4.49 -10.89 5.30
C ALA A 184 -5.62 -11.84 4.89
N ILE A 185 -6.26 -12.45 5.90
CA ILE A 185 -7.54 -13.15 5.79
C ILE A 185 -8.55 -12.52 6.76
N PHE A 186 -9.83 -12.76 6.54
CA PHE A 186 -10.94 -12.25 7.36
C PHE A 186 -11.82 -13.35 7.94
N ASN A 187 -11.56 -14.60 7.57
CA ASN A 187 -12.22 -15.77 8.11
C ASN A 187 -11.17 -16.71 8.71
N ALA A 188 -11.30 -17.01 9.99
CA ALA A 188 -10.39 -17.92 10.70
C ALA A 188 -10.36 -19.35 10.12
N ASP A 189 -11.38 -19.75 9.37
CA ASP A 189 -11.38 -21.05 8.67
C ASP A 189 -10.27 -21.12 7.59
N ASN A 190 -9.77 -19.97 7.14
CA ASN A 190 -8.66 -19.85 6.17
C ASN A 190 -7.28 -19.76 6.84
N GLN A 191 -7.16 -20.08 8.14
CA GLN A 191 -5.89 -19.98 8.89
C GLN A 191 -4.73 -20.74 8.21
N GLU A 192 -5.03 -21.85 7.54
CA GLU A 192 -4.03 -22.63 6.80
C GLU A 192 -3.30 -21.78 5.74
N LEU A 193 -3.97 -20.80 5.12
CA LEU A 193 -3.33 -19.88 4.16
C LEU A 193 -2.27 -19.01 4.84
N ILE A 194 -2.56 -18.50 6.04
CA ILE A 194 -1.59 -17.74 6.83
C ILE A 194 -0.37 -18.60 7.18
N ASP A 195 -0.61 -19.82 7.62
CA ASP A 195 0.45 -20.75 8.02
C ASP A 195 1.34 -21.11 6.81
N MET A 196 0.74 -21.39 5.65
CA MET A 196 1.46 -21.62 4.41
C MET A 196 2.21 -20.37 3.95
N PHE A 197 1.57 -19.19 4.01
CA PHE A 197 2.22 -17.95 3.62
C PHE A 197 3.45 -17.67 4.49
N ASN A 198 3.33 -17.75 5.81
CA ASN A 198 4.44 -17.53 6.73
C ASN A 198 5.60 -18.49 6.48
N LYS A 199 5.31 -19.77 6.31
CA LYS A 199 6.33 -20.78 6.02
C LYS A 199 7.01 -20.55 4.68
N GLY A 200 6.23 -20.26 3.64
CA GLY A 200 6.76 -19.95 2.30
C GLY A 200 7.58 -18.67 2.31
N LEU A 201 7.11 -17.61 2.99
CA LEU A 201 7.84 -16.35 3.15
C LEU A 201 9.19 -16.56 3.82
N ALA A 202 9.24 -17.35 4.91
CA ALA A 202 10.50 -17.70 5.58
C ALA A 202 11.46 -18.44 4.64
N ASN A 203 10.95 -19.38 3.84
CA ASN A 203 11.74 -20.16 2.89
C ASN A 203 12.32 -19.29 1.77
N ILE A 204 11.49 -18.41 1.16
CA ILE A 204 11.96 -17.54 0.06
C ILE A 204 12.92 -16.46 0.55
N LYS A 205 12.81 -16.01 1.81
CA LYS A 205 13.81 -15.15 2.46
C LYS A 205 15.12 -15.91 2.69
N ALA A 206 15.06 -17.15 3.16
CA ALA A 206 16.25 -17.95 3.45
C ALA A 206 17.04 -18.37 2.20
N ASN A 207 16.38 -18.54 1.05
CA ASN A 207 17.01 -18.98 -0.19
C ASN A 207 17.38 -17.85 -1.16
N GLY A 208 17.13 -16.59 -0.78
CA GLY A 208 17.47 -15.39 -1.57
C GLY A 208 16.42 -14.97 -2.62
N THR A 209 15.36 -15.77 -2.84
CA THR A 209 14.30 -15.42 -3.80
C THR A 209 13.60 -14.11 -3.44
N TYR A 210 13.40 -13.86 -2.15
CA TYR A 210 12.82 -12.60 -1.67
C TYR A 210 13.68 -11.40 -2.07
N ASP A 211 15.00 -11.48 -1.85
CA ASP A 211 15.93 -10.40 -2.19
C ASP A 211 15.96 -10.15 -3.71
N GLU A 212 15.89 -11.19 -4.52
CA GLU A 212 15.78 -11.09 -5.99
C GLU A 212 14.49 -10.36 -6.40
N ILE A 213 13.35 -10.63 -5.74
CA ILE A 213 12.08 -9.95 -6.01
C ILE A 213 12.21 -8.47 -5.65
N ILE A 214 12.71 -8.13 -4.47
CA ILE A 214 12.88 -6.74 -4.04
C ILE A 214 13.82 -6.00 -4.99
N ALA A 215 14.96 -6.58 -5.34
CA ALA A 215 15.92 -5.99 -6.27
C ALA A 215 15.33 -5.73 -7.66
N LYS A 216 14.47 -6.62 -8.15
CA LYS A 216 13.79 -6.48 -9.45
C LYS A 216 12.97 -5.21 -9.56
N TYR A 217 12.29 -4.82 -8.49
CA TYR A 217 11.34 -3.69 -8.51
C TYR A 217 11.91 -2.41 -7.91
N LEU A 218 12.76 -2.50 -6.90
CA LEU A 218 13.30 -1.34 -6.18
C LEU A 218 14.74 -1.01 -6.58
N GLY A 219 15.45 -1.95 -7.21
CA GLY A 219 16.82 -1.74 -7.66
C GLY A 219 17.84 -1.68 -6.51
N GLU A 220 17.53 -2.32 -5.39
CA GLU A 220 18.40 -2.43 -4.20
C GLU A 220 19.19 -3.74 -4.20
#